data_0a658fd53ec90d0683f3a7e3efc064c1
#
_entry.id   0a658fd53ec90d0683f3a7e3efc064c1
#
_cell.length_a   1.000
_cell.length_b   1.000
_cell.length_c   1.000
_cell.angle_alpha   90.00
_cell.angle_beta   90.00
_cell.angle_gamma   90.00
#
_symmetry.space_group_name_H-M   'P 1'
#
loop_
_entity.id
_entity.type
_entity.pdbx_description
1 polymer ?
#
loop_
_entity_poly.entity_id
_entity_poly.type
_entity_poly.pdbx_seq_one_letter_code
_entity_poly.pdbx_strand_id
1 'polypeptide(L)'
;MEYDEILGNIYSKIKKSKKLINSTCKFNVENGLVLETAKAESSRWLPSQIKSYMDITEYLLFKYSKNIDNRFDISISIYFEDTKNTLASIKKYIKLILVWYAFIVDYSTENCSKNISIILYLTDFKKILPESNVEVLGPNNVNTGYTTRCANGNITIYRSEEWFKVLIHESMHYLGLDFSIENHDLKSVFPIDTDILLSECYAESWARILNVYFTSFYRTPNSKEAFISTCKESMSIETKFSLVQCSKVLDFMGLSYEDLVGKEEINRIKRRLYKERSNVFSYYVLTCIIMQNPEKFVIWCAKNNPNMIKIDPEVVNSRALEKYI
;
A
#
# COMPACT_ATOMS: atom_id res chain seq x y z
N MET A 1 -12.25 7.43 -21.96
CA MET A 1 -12.98 7.00 -20.75
C MET A 1 -12.91 8.15 -19.76
N GLU A 2 -14.05 8.62 -19.27
CA GLU A 2 -14.12 9.70 -18.28
C GLU A 2 -13.91 9.14 -16.88
N TYR A 3 -13.41 9.95 -15.95
CA TYR A 3 -13.10 9.51 -14.59
C TYR A 3 -14.34 8.97 -13.85
N ASP A 4 -15.49 9.59 -14.01
CA ASP A 4 -16.75 9.15 -13.39
C ASP A 4 -17.22 7.78 -13.90
N GLU A 5 -16.96 7.48 -15.17
CA GLU A 5 -17.20 6.15 -15.74
C GLU A 5 -16.30 5.10 -15.08
N ILE A 6 -15.02 5.43 -14.90
CA ILE A 6 -14.07 4.55 -14.20
C ILE A 6 -14.54 4.30 -12.77
N LEU A 7 -14.89 5.35 -12.02
CA LEU A 7 -15.40 5.22 -10.65
C LEU A 7 -16.67 4.35 -10.60
N GLY A 8 -17.58 4.51 -11.57
CA GLY A 8 -18.77 3.70 -11.68
C GLY A 8 -18.50 2.21 -11.90
N ASN A 9 -17.47 1.89 -12.67
CA ASN A 9 -17.02 0.51 -12.90
C ASN A 9 -16.38 -0.07 -11.63
N ILE A 10 -15.55 0.71 -10.93
CA ILE A 10 -14.95 0.35 -9.64
C ILE A 10 -16.03 0.07 -8.58
N TYR A 11 -17.03 0.95 -8.45
CA TYR A 11 -18.18 0.74 -7.55
C TYR A 11 -18.85 -0.61 -7.81
N SER A 12 -19.18 -0.87 -9.07
CA SER A 12 -19.86 -2.10 -9.49
C SER A 12 -19.02 -3.33 -9.15
N LYS A 13 -17.71 -3.26 -9.37
CA LYS A 13 -16.78 -4.36 -9.08
C LYS A 13 -16.62 -4.61 -7.58
N ILE A 14 -16.45 -3.57 -6.76
CA ILE A 14 -16.39 -3.71 -5.29
C ILE A 14 -17.72 -4.29 -4.75
N LYS A 15 -18.86 -3.83 -5.28
CA LYS A 15 -20.19 -4.33 -4.89
C LYS A 15 -20.36 -5.82 -5.22
N LYS A 16 -19.92 -6.25 -6.42
CA LYS A 16 -19.91 -7.66 -6.84
C LYS A 16 -19.04 -8.49 -5.92
N SER A 17 -17.81 -8.05 -5.64
CA SER A 17 -16.85 -8.72 -4.75
C SER A 17 -17.41 -8.86 -3.34
N LYS A 18 -18.00 -7.79 -2.78
CA LYS A 18 -18.65 -7.83 -1.46
C LYS A 18 -19.83 -8.80 -1.41
N LYS A 19 -20.65 -8.84 -2.46
CA LYS A 19 -21.78 -9.78 -2.57
C LYS A 19 -21.28 -11.23 -2.58
N LEU A 20 -20.26 -11.55 -3.38
CA LEU A 20 -19.62 -12.86 -3.44
C LEU A 20 -19.12 -13.29 -2.06
N ILE A 21 -18.35 -12.45 -1.39
CA ILE A 21 -17.79 -12.78 -0.07
C ILE A 21 -18.89 -12.97 0.97
N ASN A 22 -19.92 -12.12 1.00
CA ASN A 22 -21.02 -12.26 1.95
C ASN A 22 -21.84 -13.54 1.74
N SER A 23 -21.97 -14.02 0.51
CA SER A 23 -22.71 -15.26 0.21
C SER A 23 -21.89 -16.54 0.47
N THR A 24 -20.57 -16.46 0.42
CA THR A 24 -19.68 -17.64 0.49
C THR A 24 -18.90 -17.77 1.80
N CYS A 25 -18.79 -16.69 2.59
CA CYS A 25 -18.04 -16.71 3.86
C CYS A 25 -18.92 -17.07 5.03
N LYS A 26 -18.75 -18.29 5.55
CA LYS A 26 -19.26 -18.70 6.85
C LYS A 26 -18.11 -18.65 7.85
N PHE A 27 -18.27 -17.87 8.91
CA PHE A 27 -17.27 -17.78 9.98
C PHE A 27 -17.70 -18.68 11.14
N ASN A 28 -17.09 -19.86 11.26
CA ASN A 28 -17.13 -20.64 12.51
C ASN A 28 -15.95 -20.19 13.38
N VAL A 29 -16.24 -19.42 14.40
CA VAL A 29 -15.22 -18.78 15.25
C VAL A 29 -14.84 -19.60 16.48
N GLU A 30 -15.63 -20.64 16.80
CA GLU A 30 -15.49 -21.35 18.08
C GLU A 30 -14.24 -22.23 18.23
N ASN A 31 -13.52 -22.49 17.12
CA ASN A 31 -12.37 -23.42 17.14
C ASN A 31 -11.02 -22.77 16.83
N GLY A 32 -10.85 -21.44 16.94
CA GLY A 32 -9.72 -20.78 16.27
C GLY A 32 -8.86 -19.84 17.09
N LEU A 33 -9.10 -19.63 18.38
CA LEU A 33 -8.25 -18.77 19.19
C LEU A 33 -7.22 -19.60 19.94
N VAL A 34 -5.95 -19.38 19.63
CA VAL A 34 -4.82 -20.03 20.30
C VAL A 34 -3.93 -18.92 20.87
N LEU A 35 -3.57 -19.05 22.14
CA LEU A 35 -2.56 -18.17 22.74
C LEU A 35 -1.19 -18.60 22.21
N GLU A 36 -0.51 -17.71 21.51
CA GLU A 36 0.77 -18.00 20.86
C GLU A 36 1.68 -16.76 20.89
N THR A 37 2.96 -16.99 21.12
CA THR A 37 3.99 -15.96 20.94
C THR A 37 4.29 -15.85 19.46
N ALA A 38 4.25 -14.64 18.91
CA ALA A 38 4.54 -14.40 17.51
C ALA A 38 6.04 -14.69 17.24
N LYS A 39 6.31 -15.61 16.31
CA LYS A 39 7.66 -15.84 15.79
C LYS A 39 7.82 -15.10 14.47
N ALA A 40 7.99 -13.78 14.55
CA ALA A 40 8.16 -12.97 13.36
C ALA A 40 9.49 -13.28 12.66
N GLU A 41 9.43 -13.55 11.36
CA GLU A 41 10.64 -13.70 10.55
C GLU A 41 11.44 -12.39 10.53
N SER A 42 12.76 -12.49 10.60
CA SER A 42 13.63 -11.33 10.51
C SER A 42 13.61 -10.78 9.10
N SER A 43 13.36 -9.49 8.97
CA SER A 43 13.37 -8.76 7.70
C SER A 43 14.07 -7.41 7.91
N ARG A 44 14.81 -6.96 6.90
CA ARG A 44 15.39 -5.59 6.92
C ARG A 44 14.32 -4.49 7.00
N TRP A 45 13.08 -4.83 6.64
CA TRP A 45 11.93 -3.92 6.65
C TRP A 45 11.13 -3.97 7.95
N LEU A 46 11.42 -4.93 8.85
CA LEU A 46 10.80 -5.03 10.17
C LEU A 46 11.70 -4.37 11.22
N PRO A 47 11.26 -3.28 11.84
CA PRO A 47 12.02 -2.61 12.88
C PRO A 47 12.38 -3.55 14.04
N SER A 48 13.63 -3.53 14.49
CA SER A 48 14.10 -4.41 15.57
C SER A 48 13.31 -4.24 16.87
N GLN A 49 12.93 -3.01 17.20
CA GLN A 49 12.09 -2.72 18.38
C GLN A 49 10.72 -3.40 18.28
N ILE A 50 10.08 -3.34 17.10
CA ILE A 50 8.77 -3.98 16.89
C ILE A 50 8.94 -5.50 16.92
N LYS A 51 9.99 -6.02 16.27
CA LYS A 51 10.29 -7.45 16.32
C LYS A 51 10.48 -7.96 17.76
N SER A 52 11.31 -7.27 18.54
CA SER A 52 11.54 -7.64 19.95
C SER A 52 10.24 -7.61 20.75
N TYR A 53 9.38 -6.63 20.54
CA TYR A 53 8.08 -6.56 21.17
C TYR A 53 7.20 -7.77 20.77
N MET A 54 7.14 -8.09 19.49
CA MET A 54 6.35 -9.22 18.98
C MET A 54 6.85 -10.56 19.52
N ASP A 55 8.18 -10.75 19.65
CA ASP A 55 8.79 -11.99 20.09
C ASP A 55 8.52 -12.32 21.58
N ILE A 56 8.17 -11.32 22.40
CA ILE A 56 7.89 -11.48 23.83
C ILE A 56 6.40 -11.33 24.19
N THR A 57 5.57 -10.83 23.27
CA THR A 57 4.15 -10.60 23.52
C THR A 57 3.35 -11.87 23.24
N GLU A 58 2.50 -12.26 24.17
CA GLU A 58 1.49 -13.29 23.93
C GLU A 58 0.30 -12.70 23.17
N TYR A 59 -0.04 -13.31 22.07
CA TYR A 59 -1.15 -12.91 21.22
C TYR A 59 -2.22 -13.98 21.18
N LEU A 60 -3.46 -13.55 21.04
CA LEU A 60 -4.52 -14.41 20.55
C LEU A 60 -4.39 -14.50 19.02
N LEU A 61 -4.13 -15.69 18.52
CA LEU A 61 -4.02 -15.98 17.09
C LEU A 61 -5.34 -16.48 16.56
N PHE A 62 -5.83 -15.79 15.53
CA PHE A 62 -6.97 -16.24 14.72
C PHE A 62 -6.49 -16.62 13.32
N LYS A 63 -6.80 -17.85 12.88
CA LYS A 63 -6.49 -18.35 11.53
C LYS A 63 -7.76 -18.53 10.72
N TYR A 64 -7.70 -18.12 9.46
CA TYR A 64 -8.79 -18.29 8.51
C TYR A 64 -8.24 -18.59 7.12
N SER A 65 -8.84 -19.55 6.42
CA SER A 65 -8.45 -19.87 5.04
C SER A 65 -9.67 -19.88 4.13
N LYS A 66 -9.48 -19.44 2.89
CA LYS A 66 -10.54 -19.36 1.88
C LYS A 66 -9.95 -19.45 0.47
N ASN A 67 -10.56 -20.29 -0.35
CA ASN A 67 -10.37 -20.22 -1.80
C ASN A 67 -11.29 -19.15 -2.40
N ILE A 68 -10.74 -18.28 -3.22
CA ILE A 68 -11.49 -17.27 -3.97
C ILE A 68 -11.48 -17.63 -5.44
N ASP A 69 -12.66 -17.94 -5.96
CA ASP A 69 -12.95 -18.15 -7.38
C ASP A 69 -12.06 -19.21 -8.07
N ASN A 70 -11.60 -20.21 -7.32
CA ASN A 70 -10.62 -21.22 -7.72
C ASN A 70 -9.29 -20.65 -8.25
N ARG A 71 -8.99 -19.39 -7.96
CA ARG A 71 -7.78 -18.69 -8.41
C ARG A 71 -6.81 -18.37 -7.29
N PHE A 72 -7.30 -18.03 -6.10
CA PHE A 72 -6.48 -17.75 -4.94
C PHE A 72 -6.86 -18.61 -3.74
N ASP A 73 -5.88 -19.28 -3.16
CA ASP A 73 -5.95 -19.86 -1.83
C ASP A 73 -5.35 -18.88 -0.83
N ILE A 74 -6.21 -18.27 -0.04
CA ILE A 74 -5.83 -17.23 0.92
C ILE A 74 -5.82 -17.82 2.32
N SER A 75 -4.71 -17.71 3.02
CA SER A 75 -4.60 -17.95 4.45
C SER A 75 -4.35 -16.64 5.18
N ILE A 76 -5.11 -16.37 6.24
CA ILE A 76 -5.04 -15.14 7.04
C ILE A 76 -4.75 -15.55 8.47
N SER A 77 -3.66 -15.02 9.03
CA SER A 77 -3.32 -15.14 10.45
C SER A 77 -3.35 -13.75 11.06
N ILE A 78 -4.19 -13.54 12.07
CA ILE A 78 -4.29 -12.28 12.80
C ILE A 78 -3.86 -12.51 14.24
N TYR A 79 -2.79 -11.83 14.63
CA TYR A 79 -2.28 -11.77 15.99
C TYR A 79 -2.80 -10.49 16.65
N PHE A 80 -3.49 -10.59 17.77
CA PHE A 80 -4.00 -9.43 18.49
C PHE A 80 -3.90 -9.62 20.00
N GLU A 81 -3.71 -8.53 20.72
CA GLU A 81 -3.71 -8.50 22.16
C GLU A 81 -5.16 -8.59 22.67
N ASP A 82 -5.40 -9.41 23.70
CA ASP A 82 -6.74 -9.81 24.18
C ASP A 82 -7.67 -8.62 24.53
N THR A 83 -7.10 -7.50 24.91
CA THR A 83 -7.85 -6.36 25.43
C THR A 83 -8.40 -5.42 24.33
N LYS A 84 -7.95 -5.53 23.08
CA LYS A 84 -8.13 -4.48 22.08
C LYS A 84 -9.11 -4.82 20.94
N ASN A 85 -9.34 -6.09 20.66
CA ASN A 85 -10.15 -6.50 19.52
C ASN A 85 -11.20 -7.54 19.86
N THR A 86 -12.43 -7.26 19.49
CA THR A 86 -13.52 -8.22 19.58
C THR A 86 -13.54 -9.13 18.35
N LEU A 87 -14.15 -10.32 18.48
CA LEU A 87 -14.41 -11.22 17.34
C LEU A 87 -15.16 -10.52 16.19
N ALA A 88 -15.99 -9.53 16.50
CA ALA A 88 -16.67 -8.72 15.50
C ALA A 88 -15.69 -7.88 14.68
N SER A 89 -14.66 -7.32 15.31
CA SER A 89 -13.58 -6.56 14.64
C SER A 89 -12.76 -7.46 13.71
N ILE A 90 -12.38 -8.65 14.20
CA ILE A 90 -11.62 -9.64 13.40
C ILE A 90 -12.42 -10.05 12.15
N LYS A 91 -13.71 -10.33 12.30
CA LYS A 91 -14.59 -10.63 11.15
C LYS A 91 -14.63 -9.50 10.12
N LYS A 92 -14.57 -8.24 10.57
CA LYS A 92 -14.50 -7.07 9.65
C LYS A 92 -13.17 -7.04 8.89
N TYR A 93 -12.03 -7.27 9.56
CA TYR A 93 -10.72 -7.35 8.91
C TYR A 93 -10.71 -8.44 7.84
N ILE A 94 -11.10 -9.67 8.19
CA ILE A 94 -11.14 -10.79 7.26
C ILE A 94 -12.04 -10.50 6.07
N LYS A 95 -13.26 -9.99 6.30
CA LYS A 95 -14.18 -9.64 5.20
C LYS A 95 -13.57 -8.59 4.27
N LEU A 96 -12.91 -7.57 4.80
CA LEU A 96 -12.30 -6.52 3.99
C LEU A 96 -11.15 -7.08 3.15
N ILE A 97 -10.29 -7.92 3.74
CA ILE A 97 -9.22 -8.64 3.03
C ILE A 97 -9.80 -9.48 1.88
N LEU A 98 -10.80 -10.30 2.17
CA LEU A 98 -11.39 -11.17 1.16
C LEU A 98 -12.09 -10.39 0.03
N VAL A 99 -12.76 -9.27 0.36
CA VAL A 99 -13.37 -8.39 -0.66
C VAL A 99 -12.28 -7.75 -1.54
N TRP A 100 -11.15 -7.35 -0.94
CA TRP A 100 -10.00 -6.86 -1.67
C TRP A 100 -9.48 -7.90 -2.67
N TYR A 101 -9.22 -9.13 -2.23
CA TYR A 101 -8.73 -10.18 -3.12
C TYR A 101 -9.76 -10.63 -4.16
N ALA A 102 -11.05 -10.64 -3.84
CA ALA A 102 -12.11 -10.87 -4.83
C ALA A 102 -12.22 -9.72 -5.85
N PHE A 103 -11.82 -8.50 -5.48
CA PHE A 103 -11.75 -7.36 -6.39
C PHE A 103 -10.52 -7.44 -7.30
N ILE A 104 -9.35 -7.76 -6.75
CA ILE A 104 -8.07 -7.68 -7.47
C ILE A 104 -7.76 -8.93 -8.33
N VAL A 105 -8.48 -10.02 -8.11
CA VAL A 105 -8.24 -11.31 -8.79
C VAL A 105 -8.17 -11.21 -10.31
N ASP A 106 -8.98 -10.35 -10.92
CA ASP A 106 -9.02 -10.17 -12.37
C ASP A 106 -7.83 -9.36 -12.93
N TYR A 107 -7.06 -8.73 -12.07
CA TYR A 107 -5.89 -7.94 -12.46
C TYR A 107 -4.58 -8.70 -12.31
N SER A 108 -4.56 -9.79 -11.53
CA SER A 108 -3.36 -10.59 -11.29
C SER A 108 -2.99 -11.43 -12.52
N THR A 109 -1.69 -11.75 -12.64
CA THR A 109 -1.21 -12.70 -13.67
C THR A 109 -1.23 -14.12 -13.14
N GLU A 110 -1.34 -15.10 -14.07
CA GLU A 110 -1.22 -16.51 -13.74
C GLU A 110 0.18 -16.90 -13.23
N ASN A 111 1.18 -16.08 -13.50
CA ASN A 111 2.57 -16.35 -13.14
C ASN A 111 2.92 -16.05 -11.67
N CYS A 112 2.09 -15.28 -10.95
CA CYS A 112 2.30 -15.04 -9.54
C CYS A 112 1.58 -16.11 -8.70
N SER A 113 2.12 -16.43 -7.52
CA SER A 113 1.62 -17.47 -6.63
C SER A 113 0.11 -17.38 -6.41
N LYS A 114 -0.56 -18.51 -6.53
CA LYS A 114 -1.98 -18.66 -6.20
C LYS A 114 -2.22 -18.79 -4.70
N ASN A 115 -1.20 -19.13 -3.92
CA ASN A 115 -1.26 -19.29 -2.47
C ASN A 115 -0.81 -18.00 -1.80
N ILE A 116 -1.71 -17.32 -1.14
CA ILE A 116 -1.47 -16.03 -0.51
C ILE A 116 -1.55 -16.21 1.00
N SER A 117 -0.43 -15.98 1.70
CA SER A 117 -0.39 -15.98 3.15
C SER A 117 -0.29 -14.55 3.68
N ILE A 118 -1.24 -14.15 4.52
CA ILE A 118 -1.34 -12.81 5.10
C ILE A 118 -1.20 -12.92 6.60
N ILE A 119 -0.25 -12.19 7.16
CA ILE A 119 0.02 -12.18 8.60
C ILE A 119 -0.14 -10.75 9.10
N LEU A 120 -1.09 -10.53 10.01
CA LEU A 120 -1.36 -9.24 10.63
C LEU A 120 -1.02 -9.30 12.12
N TYR A 121 -0.10 -8.47 12.58
CA TYR A 121 0.24 -8.32 13.99
C TYR A 121 -0.43 -7.12 14.65
N LEU A 122 -0.93 -6.17 13.90
CA LEU A 122 -1.73 -5.00 14.31
C LEU A 122 -1.23 -4.31 15.60
N THR A 123 0.10 -4.16 15.75
CA THR A 123 0.68 -3.46 16.90
C THR A 123 0.33 -1.97 16.88
N ASP A 124 0.37 -1.32 18.03
CA ASP A 124 0.06 0.11 18.17
C ASP A 124 1.23 1.05 17.84
N PHE A 125 2.38 0.51 17.46
CA PHE A 125 3.52 1.34 17.07
C PHE A 125 3.17 2.27 15.91
N LYS A 126 3.55 3.55 16.06
CA LYS A 126 3.29 4.61 15.07
C LYS A 126 4.53 4.90 14.22
N LYS A 127 4.30 5.43 13.01
CA LYS A 127 5.35 6.03 12.19
C LYS A 127 5.64 7.43 12.72
N ILE A 128 6.78 7.61 13.34
CA ILE A 128 7.19 8.87 13.97
C ILE A 128 8.53 9.28 13.38
N LEU A 129 8.68 10.57 13.07
CA LEU A 129 9.99 11.11 12.70
C LEU A 129 10.96 10.97 13.88
N PRO A 130 12.25 10.77 13.63
CA PRO A 130 13.24 10.82 14.67
C PRO A 130 13.25 12.17 15.40
N GLU A 131 13.75 12.21 16.63
CA GLU A 131 13.87 13.45 17.39
C GLU A 131 14.94 14.38 16.82
N SER A 132 15.96 13.82 16.20
CA SER A 132 17.06 14.58 15.59
C SER A 132 17.10 14.37 14.08
N ASN A 133 17.26 15.47 13.34
CA ASN A 133 17.42 15.45 11.88
C ASN A 133 18.79 14.92 11.41
N VAL A 134 19.69 14.58 12.32
CA VAL A 134 20.93 13.86 12.03
C VAL A 134 20.65 12.38 11.76
N GLU A 135 19.55 11.85 12.33
CA GLU A 135 19.13 10.49 12.09
C GLU A 135 18.58 10.30 10.68
N VAL A 136 18.83 9.12 10.10
CA VAL A 136 18.40 8.79 8.74
C VAL A 136 17.05 8.10 8.79
N LEU A 137 16.10 8.60 8.00
CA LEU A 137 14.78 7.97 7.87
C LEU A 137 14.89 6.54 7.33
N GLY A 138 14.22 5.62 7.98
CA GLY A 138 14.28 4.20 7.65
C GLY A 138 13.00 3.46 8.02
N PRO A 139 13.03 2.12 8.05
CA PRO A 139 11.85 1.29 8.34
C PRO A 139 11.11 1.65 9.63
N ASN A 140 11.81 2.11 10.65
CA ASN A 140 11.19 2.58 11.92
C ASN A 140 10.18 3.71 11.68
N ASN A 141 10.44 4.56 10.71
CA ASN A 141 9.73 5.81 10.50
C ASN A 141 8.65 5.72 9.41
N VAL A 142 8.80 4.80 8.45
CA VAL A 142 7.96 4.82 7.24
C VAL A 142 7.32 3.48 6.87
N ASN A 143 7.87 2.33 7.29
CA ASN A 143 7.33 1.03 6.92
C ASN A 143 6.24 0.55 7.89
N THR A 144 5.28 -0.19 7.37
CA THR A 144 4.16 -0.81 8.12
C THR A 144 4.03 -2.29 7.81
N GLY A 145 4.56 -2.73 6.68
CA GLY A 145 4.53 -4.10 6.20
C GLY A 145 5.70 -4.41 5.29
N TYR A 146 5.74 -5.63 4.82
CA TYR A 146 6.66 -6.10 3.78
C TYR A 146 6.16 -7.38 3.12
N THR A 147 6.63 -7.64 1.91
CA THR A 147 6.38 -8.88 1.16
C THR A 147 7.54 -9.21 0.22
N THR A 148 7.45 -10.36 -0.43
CA THR A 148 8.31 -10.75 -1.55
C THR A 148 7.48 -10.85 -2.83
N ARG A 149 8.00 -10.27 -3.92
CA ARG A 149 7.31 -10.21 -5.20
C ARG A 149 7.13 -11.60 -5.80
N CYS A 150 5.93 -11.92 -6.29
CA CYS A 150 5.59 -13.17 -7.00
C CYS A 150 6.21 -14.45 -6.40
N ALA A 151 6.42 -14.48 -5.08
CA ALA A 151 7.04 -15.60 -4.38
C ALA A 151 6.02 -16.31 -3.47
N ASN A 152 6.28 -17.57 -3.14
CA ASN A 152 5.51 -18.31 -2.13
C ASN A 152 5.90 -17.82 -0.72
N GLY A 153 5.78 -16.52 -0.47
CA GLY A 153 6.09 -15.87 0.78
C GLY A 153 4.84 -15.35 1.48
N ASN A 154 5.07 -14.53 2.50
CA ASN A 154 4.01 -13.92 3.27
C ASN A 154 3.88 -12.43 2.94
N ILE A 155 2.67 -11.91 3.03
CA ILE A 155 2.42 -10.48 3.20
C ILE A 155 2.32 -10.25 4.70
N THR A 156 3.29 -9.55 5.28
CA THR A 156 3.35 -9.30 6.72
C THR A 156 3.09 -7.84 7.01
N ILE A 157 2.11 -7.56 7.86
CA ILE A 157 1.75 -6.22 8.32
C ILE A 157 1.87 -6.19 9.84
N TYR A 158 2.71 -5.29 10.37
CA TYR A 158 3.06 -5.27 11.78
C TYR A 158 2.61 -4.02 12.54
N ARG A 159 1.90 -3.08 11.87
CA ARG A 159 1.27 -1.92 12.53
C ARG A 159 -0.22 -1.88 12.23
N SER A 160 -1.03 -1.46 13.20
CA SER A 160 -2.46 -1.16 12.99
C SER A 160 -2.68 0.11 12.15
N GLU A 161 -1.71 1.02 12.19
CA GLU A 161 -1.72 2.26 11.40
C GLU A 161 -1.67 1.97 9.91
N GLU A 162 -2.67 2.47 9.16
CA GLU A 162 -2.78 2.32 7.70
C GLU A 162 -2.78 0.86 7.19
N TRP A 163 -3.06 -0.12 8.03
CA TRP A 163 -2.90 -1.55 7.72
C TRP A 163 -3.53 -1.95 6.39
N PHE A 164 -4.73 -1.44 6.06
CA PHE A 164 -5.42 -1.83 4.83
C PHE A 164 -4.81 -1.19 3.59
N LYS A 165 -4.40 0.10 3.66
CA LYS A 165 -3.66 0.76 2.59
C LYS A 165 -2.34 0.00 2.31
N VAL A 166 -1.65 -0.42 3.37
CA VAL A 166 -0.39 -1.17 3.23
C VAL A 166 -0.65 -2.59 2.72
N LEU A 167 -1.75 -3.26 3.11
CA LEU A 167 -2.13 -4.54 2.49
C LEU A 167 -2.33 -4.39 0.97
N ILE A 168 -2.95 -3.32 0.51
CA ILE A 168 -3.10 -3.04 -0.92
C ILE A 168 -1.71 -2.87 -1.56
N HIS A 169 -0.83 -2.07 -0.96
CA HIS A 169 0.53 -1.82 -1.43
C HIS A 169 1.33 -3.13 -1.58
N GLU A 170 1.40 -3.93 -0.53
CA GLU A 170 2.12 -5.20 -0.55
C GLU A 170 1.49 -6.21 -1.51
N SER A 171 0.17 -6.16 -1.70
CA SER A 171 -0.51 -6.99 -2.70
C SER A 171 -0.13 -6.61 -4.13
N MET A 172 0.16 -5.33 -4.42
CA MET A 172 0.63 -4.89 -5.74
C MET A 172 1.94 -5.59 -6.09
N HIS A 173 2.90 -5.61 -5.17
CA HIS A 173 4.16 -6.32 -5.33
C HIS A 173 3.97 -7.84 -5.41
N TYR A 174 3.23 -8.41 -4.45
CA TYR A 174 3.02 -9.85 -4.36
C TYR A 174 2.38 -10.44 -5.61
N LEU A 175 1.39 -9.75 -6.17
CA LEU A 175 0.64 -10.19 -7.35
C LEU A 175 1.31 -9.77 -8.68
N GLY A 176 2.47 -9.08 -8.64
CA GLY A 176 3.16 -8.60 -9.83
C GLY A 176 2.35 -7.62 -10.66
N LEU A 177 1.62 -6.72 -9.98
CA LEU A 177 0.84 -5.66 -10.63
C LEU A 177 1.69 -4.44 -10.97
N ASP A 178 2.79 -4.29 -10.28
CA ASP A 178 3.88 -3.35 -10.54
C ASP A 178 4.98 -3.99 -11.41
N PHE A 179 6.18 -3.43 -11.40
CA PHE A 179 7.33 -3.92 -12.17
C PHE A 179 8.56 -4.12 -11.29
N SER A 180 9.53 -4.94 -11.77
CA SER A 180 10.77 -5.25 -11.05
C SER A 180 12.02 -4.63 -11.67
N ILE A 181 11.93 -4.18 -12.92
CA ILE A 181 13.05 -3.57 -13.65
C ILE A 181 12.83 -2.08 -13.67
N GLU A 182 13.73 -1.34 -13.05
CA GLU A 182 13.74 0.11 -13.06
C GLU A 182 14.42 0.60 -14.34
N ASN A 183 13.63 1.05 -15.31
CA ASN A 183 14.11 1.59 -16.57
C ASN A 183 13.76 3.08 -16.66
N HIS A 184 14.50 3.92 -15.95
CA HIS A 184 14.30 5.36 -15.89
C HIS A 184 15.60 6.10 -15.61
N ASP A 185 15.60 7.41 -15.83
CA ASP A 185 16.72 8.32 -15.55
C ASP A 185 16.27 9.50 -14.66
N LEU A 186 15.47 9.20 -13.64
CA LEU A 186 15.01 10.23 -12.70
C LEU A 186 16.15 10.91 -11.93
N LYS A 187 17.33 10.31 -11.87
CA LYS A 187 18.52 10.96 -11.29
C LYS A 187 18.99 12.17 -12.08
N SER A 188 18.61 12.29 -13.36
CA SER A 188 18.84 13.52 -14.13
C SER A 188 17.96 14.69 -13.67
N VAL A 189 16.78 14.39 -13.14
CA VAL A 189 15.84 15.38 -12.58
C VAL A 189 16.08 15.58 -11.09
N PHE A 190 16.28 14.50 -10.36
CA PHE A 190 16.52 14.46 -8.92
C PHE A 190 17.91 13.88 -8.64
N PRO A 191 18.97 14.69 -8.72
CA PRO A 191 20.35 14.23 -8.54
C PRO A 191 20.71 14.06 -7.05
N ILE A 192 19.98 13.18 -6.36
CA ILE A 192 20.16 12.77 -4.97
C ILE A 192 20.88 11.43 -4.89
N ASP A 193 21.57 11.19 -3.77
CA ASP A 193 22.31 9.95 -3.54
C ASP A 193 21.41 8.90 -2.84
N THR A 194 20.42 8.40 -3.59
CA THR A 194 19.58 7.28 -3.16
C THR A 194 19.08 6.51 -4.38
N ASP A 195 18.62 5.28 -4.16
CA ASP A 195 17.90 4.54 -5.20
C ASP A 195 16.50 5.11 -5.34
N ILE A 196 16.15 5.47 -6.57
CA ILE A 196 14.80 5.94 -6.90
C ILE A 196 14.03 4.76 -7.49
N LEU A 197 12.97 4.32 -6.83
CA LEU A 197 12.18 3.17 -7.26
C LEU A 197 10.79 3.63 -7.71
N LEU A 198 10.59 3.67 -9.04
CA LEU A 198 9.29 4.00 -9.63
C LEU A 198 8.24 2.92 -9.35
N SER A 199 8.63 1.66 -9.22
CA SER A 199 7.75 0.57 -8.83
C SER A 199 7.10 0.81 -7.47
N GLU A 200 7.87 1.31 -6.51
CA GLU A 200 7.36 1.68 -5.17
C GLU A 200 6.41 2.89 -5.22
N CYS A 201 6.75 3.88 -6.04
CA CYS A 201 5.88 5.02 -6.30
C CYS A 201 4.54 4.59 -6.93
N TYR A 202 4.59 3.68 -7.91
CA TYR A 202 3.41 3.14 -8.57
C TYR A 202 2.51 2.36 -7.59
N ALA A 203 3.10 1.45 -6.81
CA ALA A 203 2.39 0.66 -5.81
C ALA A 203 1.77 1.55 -4.72
N GLU A 204 2.51 2.54 -4.19
CA GLU A 204 2.01 3.46 -3.17
C GLU A 204 0.89 4.37 -3.70
N SER A 205 1.01 4.88 -4.94
CA SER A 205 -0.03 5.70 -5.55
C SER A 205 -1.34 4.93 -5.71
N TRP A 206 -1.28 3.70 -6.25
CA TRP A 206 -2.45 2.84 -6.34
C TRP A 206 -3.00 2.45 -4.96
N ALA A 207 -2.14 2.18 -3.98
CA ALA A 207 -2.58 1.85 -2.62
C ALA A 207 -3.39 2.98 -1.99
N ARG A 208 -2.96 4.23 -2.14
CA ARG A 208 -3.69 5.42 -1.67
C ARG A 208 -5.02 5.58 -2.39
N ILE A 209 -5.02 5.52 -3.72
CA ILE A 209 -6.21 5.68 -4.55
C ILE A 209 -7.25 4.59 -4.25
N LEU A 210 -6.84 3.32 -4.21
CA LEU A 210 -7.73 2.21 -3.93
C LEU A 210 -8.24 2.22 -2.49
N ASN A 211 -7.42 2.63 -1.53
CA ASN A 211 -7.87 2.81 -0.15
C ASN A 211 -8.98 3.87 -0.05
N VAL A 212 -8.86 4.99 -0.80
CA VAL A 212 -9.93 5.99 -0.90
C VAL A 212 -11.20 5.37 -1.52
N TYR A 213 -11.09 4.59 -2.59
CA TYR A 213 -12.24 3.96 -3.24
C TYR A 213 -12.96 2.97 -2.32
N PHE A 214 -12.21 2.09 -1.64
CA PHE A 214 -12.79 1.15 -0.70
C PHE A 214 -13.44 1.87 0.48
N THR A 215 -12.78 2.85 1.08
CA THR A 215 -13.33 3.62 2.19
C THR A 215 -14.62 4.34 1.78
N SER A 216 -14.63 4.97 0.61
CA SER A 216 -15.82 5.65 0.06
C SER A 216 -16.96 4.67 -0.20
N PHE A 217 -16.66 3.48 -0.74
CA PHE A 217 -17.67 2.45 -0.96
C PHE A 217 -18.31 1.97 0.37
N TYR A 218 -17.52 1.78 1.42
CA TYR A 218 -18.09 1.35 2.71
C TYR A 218 -18.88 2.45 3.42
N ARG A 219 -18.64 3.73 3.11
CA ARG A 219 -19.45 4.86 3.57
C ARG A 219 -20.77 4.97 2.80
N THR A 220 -20.78 4.65 1.50
CA THR A 220 -21.91 4.85 0.59
C THR A 220 -22.27 3.59 -0.22
N PRO A 221 -22.50 2.42 0.42
CA PRO A 221 -22.53 1.13 -0.27
C PRO A 221 -23.76 0.94 -1.19
N ASN A 222 -24.79 1.78 -1.06
CA ASN A 222 -26.08 1.61 -1.73
C ASN A 222 -26.31 2.63 -2.86
N SER A 223 -25.47 3.64 -3.02
CA SER A 223 -25.57 4.65 -4.08
C SER A 223 -24.26 4.82 -4.83
N LYS A 224 -24.32 4.64 -6.14
CA LYS A 224 -23.20 4.87 -7.06
C LYS A 224 -22.84 6.35 -7.13
N GLU A 225 -23.84 7.22 -7.18
CA GLU A 225 -23.69 8.67 -7.26
C GLU A 225 -23.04 9.22 -6.00
N ALA A 226 -23.53 8.78 -4.83
CA ALA A 226 -22.93 9.15 -3.55
C ALA A 226 -21.49 8.61 -3.41
N PHE A 227 -21.21 7.41 -3.93
CA PHE A 227 -19.86 6.87 -3.99
C PHE A 227 -18.92 7.75 -4.81
N ILE A 228 -19.34 8.16 -6.03
CA ILE A 228 -18.52 9.01 -6.91
C ILE A 228 -18.20 10.34 -6.23
N SER A 229 -19.22 11.01 -5.64
CA SER A 229 -19.02 12.26 -4.90
C SER A 229 -18.05 12.08 -3.74
N THR A 230 -18.27 11.06 -2.89
CA THR A 230 -17.41 10.76 -1.73
C THR A 230 -15.98 10.42 -2.15
N CYS A 231 -15.78 9.73 -3.28
CA CYS A 231 -14.44 9.47 -3.82
C CYS A 231 -13.71 10.77 -4.17
N LYS A 232 -14.37 11.70 -4.87
CA LYS A 232 -13.77 12.99 -5.27
C LYS A 232 -13.40 13.84 -4.04
N GLU A 233 -14.30 13.93 -3.07
CA GLU A 233 -14.06 14.64 -1.81
C GLU A 233 -12.89 14.03 -1.03
N SER A 234 -12.92 12.71 -0.83
CA SER A 234 -11.87 11.99 -0.09
C SER A 234 -10.52 12.05 -0.82
N MET A 235 -10.53 12.01 -2.16
CA MET A 235 -9.31 12.16 -2.97
C MET A 235 -8.69 13.54 -2.82
N SER A 236 -9.51 14.59 -2.75
CA SER A 236 -9.01 15.95 -2.47
C SER A 236 -8.32 16.04 -1.10
N ILE A 237 -8.83 15.33 -0.08
CA ILE A 237 -8.21 15.24 1.24
C ILE A 237 -6.88 14.47 1.14
N GLU A 238 -6.86 13.34 0.44
CA GLU A 238 -5.67 12.51 0.26
C GLU A 238 -4.56 13.25 -0.50
N THR A 239 -4.91 14.04 -1.51
CA THR A 239 -3.97 14.94 -2.21
C THR A 239 -3.29 15.91 -1.25
N LYS A 240 -4.07 16.60 -0.40
CA LYS A 240 -3.54 17.52 0.60
C LYS A 240 -2.67 16.80 1.64
N PHE A 241 -3.13 15.64 2.10
CA PHE A 241 -2.37 14.81 3.04
C PHE A 241 -1.02 14.38 2.43
N SER A 242 -1.01 13.97 1.16
CA SER A 242 0.23 13.61 0.45
C SER A 242 1.22 14.78 0.40
N LEU A 243 0.74 15.99 0.12
CA LEU A 243 1.57 17.20 0.12
C LEU A 243 2.16 17.50 1.51
N VAL A 244 1.33 17.43 2.56
CA VAL A 244 1.78 17.63 3.94
C VAL A 244 2.85 16.60 4.33
N GLN A 245 2.67 15.32 3.96
CA GLN A 245 3.66 14.29 4.28
C GLN A 245 4.98 14.50 3.51
N CYS A 246 4.92 14.90 2.23
CA CYS A 246 6.08 15.25 1.44
C CYS A 246 6.86 16.42 2.07
N SER A 247 6.17 17.51 2.39
CA SER A 247 6.79 18.67 3.06
C SER A 247 7.41 18.27 4.40
N LYS A 248 6.68 17.50 5.22
CA LYS A 248 7.16 17.05 6.53
C LYS A 248 8.47 16.25 6.44
N VAL A 249 8.61 15.39 5.42
CA VAL A 249 9.82 14.60 5.18
C VAL A 249 10.97 15.49 4.74
N LEU A 250 10.73 16.41 3.80
CA LEU A 250 11.76 17.32 3.31
C LEU A 250 12.20 18.32 4.39
N ASP A 251 11.25 18.91 5.12
CA ASP A 251 11.54 19.83 6.23
C ASP A 251 12.39 19.17 7.32
N PHE A 252 12.11 17.89 7.64
CA PHE A 252 12.92 17.11 8.56
C PHE A 252 14.38 17.00 8.11
N MET A 253 14.62 16.91 6.80
CA MET A 253 15.97 16.87 6.22
C MET A 253 16.58 18.27 5.98
N GLY A 254 15.87 19.36 6.29
CA GLY A 254 16.27 20.72 6.00
C GLY A 254 16.23 21.08 4.51
N LEU A 255 15.31 20.44 3.77
CA LEU A 255 15.14 20.57 2.32
C LEU A 255 13.78 21.11 1.95
N SER A 256 13.72 21.77 0.81
CA SER A 256 12.50 22.08 0.07
C SER A 256 12.45 21.27 -1.23
N TYR A 257 11.30 21.25 -1.90
CA TYR A 257 11.19 20.63 -3.23
C TYR A 257 12.11 21.32 -4.25
N GLU A 258 12.26 22.66 -4.16
CA GLU A 258 13.17 23.43 -5.01
C GLU A 258 14.62 22.98 -4.83
N ASP A 259 15.04 22.62 -3.63
CA ASP A 259 16.39 22.10 -3.39
C ASP A 259 16.64 20.78 -4.13
N LEU A 260 15.61 19.98 -4.41
CA LEU A 260 15.72 18.71 -5.11
C LEU A 260 15.93 18.89 -6.63
N VAL A 261 15.28 19.89 -7.25
CA VAL A 261 15.24 20.07 -8.71
C VAL A 261 16.02 21.29 -9.19
N GLY A 262 16.30 22.26 -8.32
CA GLY A 262 16.96 23.52 -8.64
C GLY A 262 18.37 23.33 -9.18
N LYS A 263 18.79 24.21 -10.10
CA LYS A 263 20.07 24.13 -10.81
C LYS A 263 21.17 24.97 -10.18
N GLU A 264 20.83 25.80 -9.19
CA GLU A 264 21.81 26.66 -8.51
C GLU A 264 22.77 25.85 -7.64
N GLU A 265 23.95 26.42 -7.38
CA GLU A 265 24.97 25.77 -6.55
C GLU A 265 24.49 25.47 -5.15
N ILE A 266 23.68 26.37 -4.57
CA ILE A 266 23.11 26.18 -3.23
C ILE A 266 22.19 24.95 -3.18
N ASN A 267 21.36 24.72 -4.20
CA ASN A 267 20.52 23.54 -4.28
C ASN A 267 21.36 22.26 -4.38
N ARG A 268 22.44 22.30 -5.16
CA ARG A 268 23.37 21.17 -5.30
C ARG A 268 24.04 20.81 -3.97
N ILE A 269 24.41 21.82 -3.18
CA ILE A 269 24.99 21.60 -1.86
C ILE A 269 23.95 21.00 -0.91
N LYS A 270 22.74 21.55 -0.86
CA LYS A 270 21.68 21.10 0.02
C LYS A 270 21.22 19.68 -0.28
N ARG A 271 21.15 19.25 -1.56
CA ARG A 271 20.79 17.88 -1.93
C ARG A 271 21.63 16.81 -1.24
N ARG A 272 22.86 17.11 -0.81
CA ARG A 272 23.70 16.19 -0.03
C ARG A 272 23.14 15.88 1.36
N LEU A 273 22.16 16.68 1.84
CA LEU A 273 21.45 16.42 3.10
C LEU A 273 20.42 15.29 2.96
N TYR A 274 19.97 14.99 1.72
CA TYR A 274 19.03 13.92 1.50
C TYR A 274 19.66 12.57 1.83
N LYS A 275 19.05 11.85 2.81
CA LYS A 275 19.51 10.51 3.24
C LYS A 275 18.31 9.66 3.65
N GLU A 276 18.31 8.41 3.19
CA GLU A 276 17.30 7.44 3.56
C GLU A 276 17.85 6.01 3.67
N ARG A 277 17.16 5.15 4.41
CA ARG A 277 17.43 3.70 4.54
C ARG A 277 16.19 2.87 4.20
N SER A 278 15.22 3.48 3.58
CA SER A 278 14.00 2.88 3.04
C SER A 278 13.60 3.69 1.80
N ASN A 279 12.55 3.34 1.11
CA ASN A 279 12.14 4.00 -0.15
C ASN A 279 11.35 5.31 0.11
N VAL A 280 11.87 6.18 0.98
CA VAL A 280 11.19 7.40 1.44
C VAL A 280 10.92 8.36 0.28
N PHE A 281 11.89 8.50 -0.65
CA PHE A 281 11.74 9.32 -1.83
C PHE A 281 10.56 8.89 -2.69
N SER A 282 10.49 7.60 -2.97
CA SER A 282 9.42 7.02 -3.78
C SER A 282 8.06 7.11 -3.09
N TYR A 283 7.99 6.82 -1.78
CA TYR A 283 6.74 6.84 -1.01
C TYR A 283 6.16 8.24 -0.79
N TYR A 284 7.01 9.25 -0.60
CA TYR A 284 6.55 10.59 -0.20
C TYR A 284 6.77 11.65 -1.27
N VAL A 285 7.89 11.66 -1.98
CA VAL A 285 8.17 12.71 -2.98
C VAL A 285 7.54 12.36 -4.32
N LEU A 286 7.91 11.23 -4.93
CA LEU A 286 7.36 10.85 -6.24
C LEU A 286 5.86 10.58 -6.17
N THR A 287 5.40 9.86 -5.14
CA THR A 287 3.97 9.64 -4.93
C THR A 287 3.22 10.96 -4.75
N CYS A 288 3.81 11.96 -4.08
CA CYS A 288 3.19 13.29 -3.96
C CYS A 288 2.99 13.94 -5.33
N ILE A 289 3.93 13.81 -6.25
CA ILE A 289 3.80 14.36 -7.62
C ILE A 289 2.60 13.73 -8.32
N ILE A 290 2.47 12.39 -8.30
CA ILE A 290 1.31 11.69 -8.87
C ILE A 290 0.02 12.14 -8.19
N MET A 291 0.03 12.24 -6.87
CA MET A 291 -1.14 12.59 -6.07
C MET A 291 -1.58 14.06 -6.18
N GLN A 292 -0.84 14.93 -6.88
CA GLN A 292 -1.36 16.26 -7.24
C GLN A 292 -2.47 16.18 -8.30
N ASN A 293 -2.47 15.13 -9.14
CA ASN A 293 -3.50 14.90 -10.15
C ASN A 293 -3.89 13.42 -10.23
N PRO A 294 -4.44 12.83 -9.15
CA PRO A 294 -4.72 11.39 -9.09
C PRO A 294 -5.75 10.94 -10.13
N GLU A 295 -6.70 11.80 -10.48
CA GLU A 295 -7.67 11.57 -11.55
C GLU A 295 -6.98 11.39 -12.91
N LYS A 296 -6.05 12.28 -13.26
CA LYS A 296 -5.27 12.15 -14.49
C LYS A 296 -4.42 10.89 -14.49
N PHE A 297 -3.84 10.52 -13.36
CA PHE A 297 -3.08 9.28 -13.21
C PHE A 297 -3.94 8.04 -13.49
N VAL A 298 -5.13 7.97 -12.90
CA VAL A 298 -6.07 6.86 -13.13
C VAL A 298 -6.50 6.77 -14.60
N ILE A 299 -6.82 7.91 -15.22
CA ILE A 299 -7.17 7.98 -16.65
C ILE A 299 -5.99 7.55 -17.52
N TRP A 300 -4.77 8.01 -17.19
CA TRP A 300 -3.55 7.61 -17.88
C TRP A 300 -3.31 6.11 -17.79
N CYS A 301 -3.44 5.53 -16.59
CA CYS A 301 -3.32 4.08 -16.39
C CYS A 301 -4.38 3.30 -17.17
N ALA A 302 -5.63 3.79 -17.20
CA ALA A 302 -6.70 3.14 -17.95
C ALA A 302 -6.47 3.15 -19.48
N LYS A 303 -5.68 4.10 -20.00
CA LYS A 303 -5.33 4.19 -21.42
C LYS A 303 -4.09 3.39 -21.80
N ASN A 304 -3.14 3.26 -20.90
CA ASN A 304 -1.81 2.73 -21.21
C ASN A 304 -1.60 1.30 -20.68
N ASN A 305 -2.42 0.83 -19.75
CA ASN A 305 -2.32 -0.51 -19.18
C ASN A 305 -3.46 -1.42 -19.68
N PRO A 306 -3.24 -2.73 -19.81
CA PRO A 306 -4.24 -3.65 -20.35
C PRO A 306 -5.50 -3.76 -19.47
N ASN A 307 -5.37 -3.49 -18.18
CA ASN A 307 -6.47 -3.58 -17.20
C ASN A 307 -6.43 -2.47 -16.15
N MET A 308 -5.89 -1.31 -16.47
CA MET A 308 -5.77 -0.12 -15.63
C MET A 308 -4.74 -0.27 -14.47
N ILE A 309 -4.89 -1.27 -13.58
CA ILE A 309 -4.10 -1.38 -12.33
C ILE A 309 -2.75 -2.05 -12.57
N LYS A 310 -2.74 -3.15 -13.34
CA LYS A 310 -1.50 -3.83 -13.66
C LYS A 310 -0.75 -3.06 -14.72
N ILE A 311 0.50 -2.68 -14.43
CA ILE A 311 1.31 -1.96 -15.41
C ILE A 311 1.70 -2.84 -16.59
N ASP A 312 1.68 -2.26 -17.79
CA ASP A 312 2.16 -2.92 -19.00
C ASP A 312 3.70 -2.87 -19.04
N PRO A 313 4.39 -3.98 -19.31
CA PRO A 313 5.84 -3.99 -19.49
C PRO A 313 6.33 -3.01 -20.58
N GLU A 314 5.55 -2.77 -21.63
CA GLU A 314 5.90 -1.80 -22.67
C GLU A 314 5.87 -0.36 -22.16
N VAL A 315 4.97 -0.05 -21.23
CA VAL A 315 4.91 1.27 -20.54
C VAL A 315 6.19 1.51 -19.76
N VAL A 316 6.72 0.48 -19.10
CA VAL A 316 7.98 0.55 -18.36
C VAL A 316 9.15 0.70 -19.34
N ASN A 317 9.22 -0.15 -20.36
CA ASN A 317 10.31 -0.17 -21.34
C ASN A 317 10.40 1.14 -22.15
N SER A 318 9.27 1.77 -22.48
CA SER A 318 9.19 3.06 -23.17
C SER A 318 9.45 4.28 -22.28
N ARG A 319 9.65 4.06 -20.97
CA ARG A 319 9.79 5.12 -19.96
C ARG A 319 8.57 6.06 -19.89
N ALA A 320 7.38 5.54 -20.24
CA ALA A 320 6.17 6.37 -20.31
C ALA A 320 5.70 6.84 -18.92
N LEU A 321 5.89 6.01 -17.88
CA LEU A 321 5.57 6.41 -16.50
C LEU A 321 6.51 7.51 -16.01
N GLU A 322 7.81 7.42 -16.30
CA GLU A 322 8.79 8.47 -15.98
C GLU A 322 8.43 9.80 -16.64
N LYS A 323 8.04 9.76 -17.92
CA LYS A 323 7.63 10.97 -18.67
C LYS A 323 6.28 11.53 -18.19
N TYR A 324 5.48 10.71 -17.54
CA TYR A 324 4.23 11.13 -16.92
C TYR A 324 4.47 11.91 -15.62
N ILE A 325 5.43 11.48 -14.79
CA ILE A 325 5.85 12.12 -13.55
C ILE A 325 6.63 13.40 -13.82
#